data_062cc9f77b8c78e265876df48ebfce98
#
_entry.id   062cc9f77b8c78e265876df48ebfce98
#
_cell.length_a   1.000
_cell.length_b   1.000
_cell.length_c   1.000
_cell.angle_alpha   90.00
_cell.angle_beta   90.00
_cell.angle_gamma   90.00
#
_symmetry.space_group_name_H-M   'P 1'
#
loop_
_entity.id
_entity.type
_entity.pdbx_description
1 polymer ?
#
loop_
_entity_poly.entity_id
_entity_poly.type
_entity_poly.pdbx_seq_one_letter_code
_entity_poly.pdbx_strand_id
1 'polypeptide(L)'
;MEVENSRKRQLDSRPQQHLVNGGSPSKRPRLSNGYESTNGADAATDPMELDNHGDNNHAYPSPLEGEQAPTPTPRTDGPEQGTQVDKVQELATETTFLRLMPDDTTSTASNPQDGAAATTTAATGAASPSPANGENAPILLRCEWNPKDPSILAAAGTDALARIWTISRSSTMTPAPDSESDGHVHGVHRPYHSLMDDETPKSATVGQLAWNWGGTAIAIAAEYGDKASIHIWAKDGSHVDKFDVSDPPVIKLRWSPSDAALLAIAPDNSNGNGNGGALVTVYHSLTSATLSYFLPNHDLLNWPLDAAWTSETEFLLTGGDVMLSLRCTDTAILPNRKFESRDDDTFTQVAYDWRSKLAATSSDKGILDLWDENGQRRSITAHSGAITALQWQPLPADSSPPEDERLIATGGDDCAILIWNAKFPDQKPKSYFTMESPIVAVSFTPDGAFIAGATAGHILIWKVGEHTMPRASWSRAPHPGWLSPKANSEPEEEDEHCLCWDADGQRLAYGANSRLAVINFSR
;
A
#
# COMPACT_ATOMS: atom_id res chain seq x y z
N MET A 1 -22.65 10.72 -5.00
CA MET A 1 -23.53 9.63 -5.44
C MET A 1 -23.28 9.18 -6.86
N GLU A 2 -23.20 10.03 -7.88
CA GLU A 2 -22.90 9.60 -9.26
C GLU A 2 -21.45 9.13 -9.46
N VAL A 3 -20.49 9.76 -8.84
CA VAL A 3 -19.06 9.35 -8.88
C VAL A 3 -18.84 8.02 -8.17
N GLU A 4 -19.52 7.81 -7.05
CA GLU A 4 -19.52 6.54 -6.31
C GLU A 4 -20.18 5.41 -7.11
N ASN A 5 -21.29 5.71 -7.79
CA ASN A 5 -21.94 4.76 -8.70
C ASN A 5 -21.12 4.46 -9.97
N SER A 6 -20.30 5.41 -10.43
CA SER A 6 -19.41 5.18 -11.57
C SER A 6 -18.24 4.29 -11.18
N ARG A 7 -17.64 4.50 -9.99
CA ARG A 7 -16.62 3.62 -9.42
C ARG A 7 -17.19 2.22 -9.11
N LYS A 8 -18.41 2.11 -8.59
CA LYS A 8 -19.11 0.84 -8.43
C LYS A 8 -19.29 0.09 -9.75
N ARG A 9 -19.60 0.77 -10.85
CA ARG A 9 -19.74 0.14 -12.18
C ARG A 9 -18.41 -0.33 -12.76
N GLN A 10 -17.29 0.30 -12.37
CA GLN A 10 -15.96 -0.13 -12.80
C GLN A 10 -15.54 -1.47 -12.15
N LEU A 11 -16.01 -1.73 -10.93
CA LEU A 11 -15.79 -3.00 -10.22
C LEU A 11 -16.70 -4.13 -10.73
N ASP A 12 -17.96 -3.78 -11.14
CA ASP A 12 -18.94 -4.77 -11.64
C ASP A 12 -18.70 -5.22 -13.10
N SER A 13 -17.81 -4.58 -13.86
CA SER A 13 -17.59 -4.89 -15.28
C SER A 13 -16.49 -5.92 -15.57
N ARG A 14 -15.94 -6.59 -14.55
CA ARG A 14 -15.14 -7.79 -14.80
C ARG A 14 -16.04 -8.88 -15.44
N PRO A 15 -15.68 -9.50 -16.58
CA PRO A 15 -16.48 -10.53 -17.19
C PRO A 15 -16.55 -11.72 -16.24
N GLN A 16 -17.71 -11.96 -15.67
CA GLN A 16 -18.02 -13.24 -15.01
C GLN A 16 -17.91 -14.34 -16.04
N GLN A 17 -16.88 -15.15 -15.95
CA GLN A 17 -16.81 -16.38 -16.69
C GLN A 17 -17.97 -17.27 -16.23
N HIS A 18 -18.94 -17.48 -17.13
CA HIS A 18 -20.02 -18.42 -16.96
C HIS A 18 -19.43 -19.82 -16.73
N LEU A 19 -19.42 -20.26 -15.47
CA LEU A 19 -19.22 -21.65 -15.11
C LEU A 19 -20.46 -22.43 -15.55
N VAL A 20 -20.34 -23.13 -16.67
CA VAL A 20 -21.29 -24.14 -17.07
C VAL A 20 -21.18 -25.32 -16.12
N ASN A 21 -22.21 -25.52 -15.33
CA ASN A 21 -22.43 -26.68 -14.47
C ASN A 21 -22.51 -27.96 -15.30
N GLY A 22 -21.66 -28.93 -14.99
CA GLY A 22 -21.84 -30.28 -15.50
C GLY A 22 -20.64 -31.17 -15.25
N GLY A 23 -20.63 -31.91 -14.14
CA GLY A 23 -19.74 -33.08 -14.00
C GLY A 23 -19.26 -33.33 -12.59
N SER A 24 -19.77 -34.39 -12.00
CA SER A 24 -19.42 -34.94 -10.67
C SER A 24 -17.92 -35.14 -10.44
N PRO A 25 -17.44 -35.05 -9.18
CA PRO A 25 -16.02 -35.12 -8.88
C PRO A 25 -15.48 -36.53 -8.99
N SER A 26 -14.56 -36.77 -9.89
CA SER A 26 -13.75 -37.99 -9.94
C SER A 26 -12.65 -37.89 -8.87
N LYS A 27 -12.58 -38.93 -8.07
CA LYS A 27 -11.61 -39.13 -6.98
C LYS A 27 -10.17 -39.06 -7.49
N ARG A 28 -9.35 -38.22 -6.92
CA ARG A 28 -7.89 -38.21 -7.09
C ARG A 28 -7.28 -39.49 -6.52
N PRO A 29 -6.34 -40.18 -7.22
CA PRO A 29 -5.60 -41.28 -6.64
C PRO A 29 -4.57 -40.78 -5.61
N ARG A 30 -4.57 -41.40 -4.45
CA ARG A 30 -3.49 -41.31 -3.47
C ARG A 30 -2.26 -42.00 -4.05
N LEU A 31 -1.14 -41.30 -4.18
CA LEU A 31 0.17 -41.91 -4.35
C LEU A 31 0.60 -42.53 -3.02
N SER A 32 0.53 -43.86 -2.93
CA SER A 32 1.17 -44.61 -1.86
C SER A 32 2.59 -44.98 -2.32
N ASN A 33 3.59 -44.62 -1.51
CA ASN A 33 4.94 -45.13 -1.66
C ASN A 33 4.94 -46.62 -1.32
N GLY A 34 4.94 -47.47 -2.37
CA GLY A 34 5.19 -48.89 -2.25
C GLY A 34 6.62 -49.19 -2.69
N TYR A 35 7.44 -49.60 -1.75
CA TYR A 35 8.68 -50.32 -2.09
C TYR A 35 8.28 -51.73 -2.52
N GLU A 36 8.42 -52.04 -3.79
CA GLU A 36 8.39 -53.43 -4.25
C GLU A 36 9.82 -53.98 -4.33
N SER A 37 10.04 -54.98 -3.51
CA SER A 37 11.16 -55.90 -3.53
C SER A 37 10.88 -56.98 -4.59
N THR A 38 11.65 -57.02 -5.66
CA THR A 38 11.64 -58.16 -6.62
C THR A 38 12.66 -59.20 -6.17
N ASN A 39 12.15 -60.37 -5.77
CA ASN A 39 12.88 -61.62 -5.68
C ASN A 39 13.17 -62.16 -7.07
N GLY A 40 14.40 -62.58 -7.29
CA GLY A 40 14.81 -63.44 -8.43
C GLY A 40 15.88 -64.41 -7.92
N ALA A 41 15.49 -65.65 -7.85
CA ALA A 41 16.27 -66.81 -7.41
C ALA A 41 17.31 -67.21 -8.48
N ASP A 42 18.49 -67.73 -8.06
CA ASP A 42 18.99 -69.08 -8.33
C ASP A 42 20.43 -69.23 -7.77
N ALA A 43 20.50 -70.14 -6.91
CA ALA A 43 21.22 -71.39 -6.82
C ALA A 43 22.76 -71.38 -6.69
N ALA A 44 23.18 -71.97 -5.61
CA ALA A 44 24.12 -73.06 -5.46
C ALA A 44 25.32 -72.84 -4.55
N THR A 45 25.30 -73.73 -3.52
CA THR A 45 26.38 -74.47 -2.85
C THR A 45 27.34 -73.78 -1.87
N ASP A 46 27.14 -74.22 -0.67
CA ASP A 46 27.99 -74.54 0.53
C ASP A 46 29.51 -74.65 0.35
N PRO A 47 30.36 -74.77 1.43
CA PRO A 47 30.07 -74.89 2.86
C PRO A 47 31.00 -74.05 3.78
N MET A 48 30.57 -73.96 5.04
CA MET A 48 31.26 -73.89 6.32
C MET A 48 32.73 -73.53 6.37
N GLU A 49 33.04 -72.51 7.14
CA GLU A 49 34.07 -72.53 8.18
C GLU A 49 33.65 -71.74 9.42
N LEU A 50 33.70 -72.45 10.53
CA LEU A 50 33.62 -71.92 11.88
C LEU A 50 34.94 -71.21 12.20
N ASP A 51 34.90 -69.94 12.58
CA ASP A 51 35.90 -69.43 13.49
C ASP A 51 35.25 -68.56 14.57
N ASN A 52 35.44 -69.10 15.71
CA ASN A 52 35.08 -68.65 17.03
C ASN A 52 36.12 -67.64 17.50
N HIS A 53 35.79 -66.35 17.60
CA HIS A 53 36.55 -65.42 18.43
C HIS A 53 35.67 -64.36 19.08
N GLY A 54 35.44 -64.53 20.35
CA GLY A 54 35.82 -63.55 21.35
C GLY A 54 34.81 -62.40 21.54
N ASP A 55 33.90 -62.63 22.47
CA ASP A 55 33.27 -61.56 23.26
C ASP A 55 34.31 -60.55 23.74
N ASN A 56 34.33 -59.37 23.13
CA ASN A 56 34.90 -58.19 23.75
C ASN A 56 33.80 -57.26 24.18
N ASN A 57 33.20 -57.66 25.29
CA ASN A 57 32.42 -56.81 26.15
C ASN A 57 33.37 -55.75 26.72
N HIS A 58 33.57 -54.64 26.07
CA HIS A 58 34.21 -53.47 26.67
C HIS A 58 33.21 -52.82 27.63
N ALA A 59 33.09 -53.46 28.82
CA ALA A 59 32.62 -52.77 29.99
C ALA A 59 33.61 -51.63 30.27
N TYR A 60 33.17 -50.41 30.26
CA TYR A 60 33.92 -49.30 30.83
C TYR A 60 34.34 -49.67 32.26
N PRO A 61 35.60 -49.51 32.63
CA PRO A 61 36.02 -49.75 34.00
C PRO A 61 35.26 -48.80 34.92
N SER A 62 34.62 -49.36 35.92
CA SER A 62 34.01 -48.59 37.01
C SER A 62 35.08 -47.69 37.63
N PRO A 63 34.82 -46.41 37.90
CA PRO A 63 35.78 -45.57 38.62
C PRO A 63 36.08 -46.20 39.97
N LEU A 64 37.36 -46.29 40.29
CA LEU A 64 37.84 -46.70 41.62
C LEU A 64 37.23 -45.70 42.63
N GLU A 65 36.73 -46.29 43.75
CA GLU A 65 36.22 -45.53 44.88
C GLU A 65 37.32 -44.56 45.36
N GLY A 66 37.06 -43.25 45.20
CA GLY A 66 37.96 -42.20 45.71
C GLY A 66 38.27 -41.03 44.79
N GLU A 67 38.03 -41.11 43.46
CA GLU A 67 38.17 -39.95 42.57
C GLU A 67 36.81 -39.41 42.21
N GLN A 68 36.43 -38.29 42.85
CA GLN A 68 35.32 -37.50 42.36
C GLN A 68 35.71 -36.96 40.97
N ALA A 69 35.01 -37.40 39.94
CA ALA A 69 35.10 -36.79 38.64
C ALA A 69 34.90 -35.27 38.80
N PRO A 70 35.73 -34.43 38.21
CA PRO A 70 35.57 -32.99 38.31
C PRO A 70 34.18 -32.65 37.75
N THR A 71 33.35 -32.06 38.59
CA THR A 71 32.05 -31.50 38.17
C THR A 71 32.34 -30.56 37.00
N PRO A 72 31.74 -30.76 35.82
CA PRO A 72 31.94 -29.81 34.71
C PRO A 72 31.50 -28.43 35.19
N THR A 73 32.43 -27.51 35.30
CA THR A 73 32.13 -26.12 35.52
C THR A 73 31.17 -25.68 34.40
N PRO A 74 30.02 -25.09 34.73
CA PRO A 74 29.15 -24.56 33.68
C PRO A 74 29.99 -23.56 32.85
N ARG A 75 30.26 -23.91 31.59
CA ARG A 75 30.80 -22.98 30.63
C ARG A 75 29.76 -21.90 30.41
N THR A 76 30.00 -20.74 30.98
CA THR A 76 29.18 -19.54 30.81
C THR A 76 29.37 -18.90 29.43
N ASP A 77 30.26 -19.43 28.58
CA ASP A 77 30.58 -18.88 27.27
C ASP A 77 30.40 -19.88 26.11
N GLY A 78 29.38 -20.73 26.20
CA GLY A 78 28.91 -21.46 25.01
C GLY A 78 27.87 -20.62 24.29
N PRO A 79 27.81 -20.62 22.92
CA PRO A 79 26.65 -20.09 22.25
C PRO A 79 25.45 -20.84 22.80
N GLU A 80 24.48 -20.10 23.32
CA GLU A 80 23.20 -20.67 23.72
C GLU A 80 22.69 -21.49 22.53
N GLN A 81 22.60 -22.78 22.67
CA GLN A 81 21.99 -23.68 21.70
C GLN A 81 20.45 -23.55 21.82
N GLY A 82 19.96 -22.32 21.76
CA GLY A 82 18.63 -22.03 21.33
C GLY A 82 18.75 -21.55 19.89
N THR A 83 18.20 -22.27 18.93
CA THR A 83 17.84 -21.68 17.67
C THR A 83 17.04 -20.45 18.06
N GLN A 84 17.61 -19.26 17.87
CA GLN A 84 16.88 -18.01 17.95
C GLN A 84 15.92 -18.08 16.78
N VAL A 85 14.71 -18.55 17.08
CA VAL A 85 13.61 -18.48 16.14
C VAL A 85 13.34 -16.99 16.01
N ASP A 86 13.66 -16.39 14.88
CA ASP A 86 13.33 -15.02 14.57
C ASP A 86 11.81 -14.89 14.70
N LYS A 87 11.38 -14.40 15.85
CA LYS A 87 9.97 -14.27 16.15
C LYS A 87 9.44 -13.08 15.35
N VAL A 88 8.44 -13.32 14.54
CA VAL A 88 7.72 -12.25 13.84
C VAL A 88 7.15 -11.28 14.88
N GLN A 89 7.50 -10.00 14.77
CA GLN A 89 7.01 -8.96 15.68
C GLN A 89 5.55 -8.63 15.34
N GLU A 90 4.66 -8.77 16.30
CA GLU A 90 3.26 -8.35 16.20
C GLU A 90 3.15 -6.84 16.46
N LEU A 91 2.58 -6.08 15.50
CA LEU A 91 2.51 -4.62 15.56
C LEU A 91 1.15 -4.07 16.02
N ALA A 92 0.23 -4.93 16.43
CA ALA A 92 -1.10 -4.48 16.87
C ALA A 92 -1.05 -3.52 18.06
N THR A 93 -0.16 -3.75 19.04
CA THR A 93 0.03 -2.91 20.23
C THR A 93 0.75 -1.59 19.91
N GLU A 94 1.44 -1.52 18.80
CA GLU A 94 2.21 -0.36 18.35
C GLU A 94 1.39 0.55 17.40
N THR A 95 0.07 0.37 17.37
CA THR A 95 -0.83 1.05 16.43
C THR A 95 -1.63 2.14 17.10
N THR A 96 -1.68 3.30 16.45
CA THR A 96 -2.53 4.43 16.82
C THR A 96 -3.53 4.69 15.69
N PHE A 97 -4.83 4.76 16.01
CA PHE A 97 -5.85 5.13 15.03
C PHE A 97 -6.12 6.63 15.09
N LEU A 98 -6.14 7.28 13.92
CA LEU A 98 -6.53 8.68 13.78
C LEU A 98 -8.03 8.79 13.53
N ARG A 99 -8.65 9.77 14.19
CA ARG A 99 -10.07 10.07 14.00
C ARG A 99 -10.27 10.91 12.74
N LEU A 100 -11.10 10.42 11.82
CA LEU A 100 -11.41 11.10 10.56
C LEU A 100 -12.67 11.99 10.65
N MET A 101 -13.52 11.82 11.68
CA MET A 101 -14.68 12.67 11.90
C MET A 101 -14.28 14.09 12.30
N PRO A 102 -14.98 15.13 11.84
CA PRO A 102 -14.80 16.49 12.36
C PRO A 102 -15.25 16.57 13.82
N ASP A 103 -14.66 17.51 14.57
CA ASP A 103 -15.13 17.80 15.93
C ASP A 103 -16.40 18.66 15.89
N ASP A 104 -17.49 18.15 16.42
CA ASP A 104 -18.74 18.90 16.62
C ASP A 104 -18.64 19.98 17.74
N THR A 105 -17.45 20.33 18.20
CA THR A 105 -17.27 21.28 19.33
C THR A 105 -17.13 22.74 18.93
N THR A 106 -17.82 23.21 17.90
CA THR A 106 -18.06 24.66 17.69
C THR A 106 -19.55 25.01 17.73
N SER A 107 -20.27 24.46 18.71
CA SER A 107 -21.58 25.02 19.07
C SER A 107 -21.46 25.76 20.41
N THR A 108 -21.41 27.10 20.29
CA THR A 108 -21.88 28.05 21.28
C THR A 108 -21.06 28.21 22.57
N ALA A 109 -20.01 29.04 22.50
CA ALA A 109 -19.77 29.96 23.59
C ALA A 109 -20.82 31.06 23.50
N SER A 110 -22.06 30.82 23.97
CA SER A 110 -23.01 31.86 24.29
C SER A 110 -22.75 32.35 25.70
N ASN A 111 -22.55 33.63 25.81
CA ASN A 111 -22.41 34.43 27.03
C ASN A 111 -23.34 33.99 28.17
N PRO A 112 -22.85 33.92 29.41
CA PRO A 112 -23.72 33.86 30.57
C PRO A 112 -24.07 35.26 31.01
N GLN A 113 -25.22 35.78 30.64
CA GLN A 113 -25.86 36.87 31.35
C GLN A 113 -27.40 36.66 31.33
N ASP A 114 -27.88 36.43 32.48
CA ASP A 114 -29.10 36.75 33.17
C ASP A 114 -29.82 35.57 33.82
N GLY A 115 -29.95 35.72 35.12
CA GLY A 115 -30.58 34.81 36.02
C GLY A 115 -32.12 34.83 35.93
N ALA A 116 -32.70 33.70 36.22
CA ALA A 116 -33.94 33.57 36.97
C ALA A 116 -34.19 32.12 37.38
N ALA A 117 -34.45 31.95 38.64
CA ALA A 117 -34.81 30.69 39.28
C ALA A 117 -36.21 30.20 38.79
N ALA A 118 -36.37 28.90 38.60
CA ALA A 118 -37.59 28.17 38.98
C ALA A 118 -37.48 26.64 38.77
N THR A 119 -37.62 25.96 39.89
CA THR A 119 -38.37 24.75 40.21
C THR A 119 -38.16 23.45 39.41
N THR A 120 -37.65 22.48 40.18
CA THR A 120 -37.74 21.04 40.11
C THR A 120 -39.01 20.45 39.52
N THR A 121 -38.86 19.53 38.56
CA THR A 121 -39.62 18.28 38.51
C THR A 121 -38.76 17.17 37.93
N ALA A 122 -38.58 16.13 38.75
CA ALA A 122 -37.94 14.90 38.37
C ALA A 122 -38.79 14.14 37.34
N ALA A 123 -38.20 13.80 36.21
CA ALA A 123 -38.66 12.73 35.35
C ALA A 123 -37.47 11.81 35.05
N THR A 124 -37.48 10.68 35.73
CA THR A 124 -36.71 9.50 35.44
C THR A 124 -37.06 8.97 34.06
N GLY A 125 -36.19 9.17 33.12
CA GLY A 125 -36.19 8.51 31.83
C GLY A 125 -34.72 8.28 31.46
N ALA A 126 -34.22 7.08 31.70
CA ALA A 126 -32.94 6.64 31.23
C ALA A 126 -33.00 6.62 29.69
N ALA A 127 -32.52 7.69 29.07
CA ALA A 127 -32.17 7.66 27.64
C ALA A 127 -30.87 6.87 27.54
N SER A 128 -30.97 5.64 27.06
CA SER A 128 -29.83 4.89 26.57
C SER A 128 -29.10 5.76 25.54
N PRO A 129 -27.77 5.94 25.62
CA PRO A 129 -27.02 6.57 24.57
C PRO A 129 -27.20 5.72 23.30
N SER A 130 -27.88 6.27 22.31
CA SER A 130 -27.95 5.67 20.98
C SER A 130 -26.51 5.44 20.51
N PRO A 131 -26.16 4.25 19.99
CA PRO A 131 -24.88 4.05 19.35
C PRO A 131 -24.78 5.07 18.22
N ALA A 132 -23.78 5.93 18.30
CA ALA A 132 -23.47 6.87 17.22
C ALA A 132 -23.24 6.03 15.96
N ASN A 133 -24.20 6.12 15.06
CA ASN A 133 -24.22 5.37 13.81
C ASN A 133 -22.97 5.70 13.04
N GLY A 134 -22.08 4.71 12.83
CA GLY A 134 -20.93 4.81 11.94
C GLY A 134 -21.29 4.93 10.45
N GLU A 135 -22.56 5.16 10.14
CA GLU A 135 -23.09 5.26 8.77
C GLU A 135 -22.71 6.57 8.06
N ASN A 136 -22.15 7.57 8.76
CA ASN A 136 -21.80 8.88 8.21
C ASN A 136 -20.31 9.24 8.39
N ALA A 137 -19.45 8.28 8.60
CA ALA A 137 -18.03 8.57 8.67
C ALA A 137 -17.43 8.73 7.26
N PRO A 138 -16.55 9.73 7.02
CA PRO A 138 -15.91 9.92 5.73
C PRO A 138 -15.08 8.70 5.34
N ILE A 139 -15.10 8.36 4.06
CA ILE A 139 -14.30 7.28 3.49
C ILE A 139 -12.95 7.85 3.09
N LEU A 140 -11.87 7.23 3.56
CA LEU A 140 -10.50 7.56 3.20
C LEU A 140 -10.20 7.05 1.80
N LEU A 141 -9.72 7.91 0.93
CA LEU A 141 -9.33 7.56 -0.44
C LEU A 141 -7.81 7.58 -0.62
N ARG A 142 -7.11 8.48 0.08
CA ARG A 142 -5.64 8.62 -0.02
C ARG A 142 -5.05 8.99 1.34
N CYS A 143 -3.86 8.48 1.62
CA CYS A 143 -3.00 9.02 2.66
C CYS A 143 -1.53 8.98 2.22
N GLU A 144 -0.76 9.98 2.64
CA GLU A 144 0.64 10.10 2.27
C GLU A 144 1.42 10.85 3.34
N TRP A 145 2.56 10.29 3.77
CA TRP A 145 3.51 10.99 4.61
C TRP A 145 4.27 12.05 3.82
N ASN A 146 4.61 13.14 4.49
CA ASN A 146 5.53 14.12 3.92
C ASN A 146 6.89 13.45 3.62
N PRO A 147 7.44 13.59 2.40
CA PRO A 147 8.66 12.87 2.01
C PRO A 147 9.93 13.34 2.71
N LYS A 148 9.90 14.47 3.43
CA LYS A 148 11.03 15.06 4.15
C LYS A 148 10.82 15.19 5.64
N ASP A 149 9.57 15.30 6.08
CA ASP A 149 9.23 15.48 7.49
C ASP A 149 8.45 14.26 8.00
N PRO A 150 9.11 13.35 8.73
CA PRO A 150 8.45 12.12 9.20
C PRO A 150 7.32 12.38 10.19
N SER A 151 7.18 13.61 10.71
CA SER A 151 6.10 13.95 11.64
C SER A 151 4.80 14.36 10.98
N ILE A 152 4.78 14.56 9.65
CA ILE A 152 3.62 15.10 8.93
C ILE A 152 2.95 14.02 8.07
N LEU A 153 1.68 13.74 8.35
CA LEU A 153 0.83 12.83 7.59
C LEU A 153 -0.37 13.58 7.03
N ALA A 154 -0.62 13.43 5.73
CA ALA A 154 -1.82 13.94 5.06
C ALA A 154 -2.78 12.81 4.72
N ALA A 155 -4.08 13.09 4.74
CA ALA A 155 -5.11 12.18 4.25
C ALA A 155 -6.27 12.95 3.60
N ALA A 156 -6.91 12.28 2.63
CA ALA A 156 -8.00 12.82 1.83
C ALA A 156 -9.08 11.75 1.58
N GLY A 157 -10.32 12.19 1.36
CA GLY A 157 -11.44 11.28 1.16
C GLY A 157 -12.77 11.99 0.90
N THR A 158 -13.85 11.30 1.15
CA THR A 158 -15.22 11.83 1.03
C THR A 158 -15.55 12.84 2.15
N ASP A 159 -16.67 13.53 2.03
CA ASP A 159 -17.20 14.44 3.05
C ASP A 159 -16.20 15.55 3.45
N ALA A 160 -15.56 16.14 2.44
CA ALA A 160 -14.54 17.18 2.58
C ALA A 160 -13.37 16.76 3.49
N LEU A 161 -13.06 15.46 3.55
CA LEU A 161 -11.88 14.99 4.26
C LEU A 161 -10.62 15.38 3.49
N ALA A 162 -9.90 16.38 3.97
CA ALA A 162 -8.54 16.70 3.55
C ALA A 162 -7.81 17.35 4.73
N ARG A 163 -6.85 16.65 5.32
CA ARG A 163 -6.22 17.04 6.58
C ARG A 163 -4.73 16.73 6.61
N ILE A 164 -4.01 17.57 7.35
CA ILE A 164 -2.62 17.33 7.74
C ILE A 164 -2.55 17.22 9.25
N TRP A 165 -1.98 16.12 9.74
CA TRP A 165 -1.65 15.92 11.17
C TRP A 165 -0.17 16.07 11.40
N THR A 166 0.19 16.65 12.54
CA THR A 166 1.55 16.57 13.10
C THR A 166 1.59 15.49 14.17
N ILE A 167 2.34 14.41 13.90
CA ILE A 167 2.43 13.24 14.76
C ILE A 167 3.81 13.18 15.39
N SER A 168 3.91 13.59 16.66
CA SER A 168 5.17 13.55 17.42
C SER A 168 5.60 12.10 17.75
N ARG A 169 6.90 11.84 17.83
CA ARG A 169 7.47 10.52 18.16
C ARG A 169 7.34 10.15 19.64
N SER A 170 7.27 11.11 20.53
CA SER A 170 7.21 10.88 21.99
C SER A 170 5.79 10.61 22.48
N SER A 171 5.20 9.51 22.05
CA SER A 171 3.98 9.02 22.66
C SER A 171 4.14 7.57 23.04
N THR A 172 5.07 7.26 23.93
CA THR A 172 4.77 6.28 24.96
C THR A 172 3.65 6.91 25.79
N MET A 173 2.43 6.80 25.33
CA MET A 173 1.25 7.10 26.12
C MET A 173 1.25 6.06 27.23
N THR A 174 1.77 6.42 28.40
CA THR A 174 1.28 5.83 29.64
C THR A 174 -0.22 6.10 29.64
N PRO A 175 -1.09 5.08 29.65
CA PRO A 175 -2.51 5.29 29.82
C PRO A 175 -2.69 6.09 31.09
N ALA A 176 -3.42 7.21 31.03
CA ALA A 176 -3.85 7.90 32.22
C ALA A 176 -4.62 6.89 33.09
N PRO A 177 -4.29 6.78 34.40
CA PRO A 177 -4.79 5.67 35.23
C PRO A 177 -6.28 5.71 35.57
N ASP A 178 -7.06 6.64 35.05
CA ASP A 178 -8.47 6.85 35.44
C ASP A 178 -9.43 7.01 34.25
N SER A 179 -9.61 5.94 33.45
CA SER A 179 -10.85 5.77 32.67
C SER A 179 -11.10 4.31 32.37
N GLU A 180 -11.47 3.55 33.40
CA GLU A 180 -12.27 2.36 33.25
C GLU A 180 -13.69 2.80 32.84
N SER A 181 -13.99 2.88 31.55
CA SER A 181 -15.36 2.80 31.07
C SER A 181 -15.40 2.55 29.57
N ASP A 182 -16.07 1.47 29.24
CA ASP A 182 -16.64 1.11 27.95
C ASP A 182 -15.68 0.89 26.77
N GLY A 183 -15.68 -0.36 26.30
CA GLY A 183 -14.89 -0.96 25.22
C GLY A 183 -15.04 -0.37 23.81
N HIS A 184 -15.24 0.94 23.68
CA HIS A 184 -15.17 1.65 22.41
C HIS A 184 -13.81 2.34 22.29
N VAL A 185 -12.92 1.75 21.50
CA VAL A 185 -11.67 2.39 21.09
C VAL A 185 -12.02 3.56 20.18
N HIS A 186 -12.27 4.71 20.79
CA HIS A 186 -12.33 5.96 20.05
C HIS A 186 -10.91 6.29 19.56
N GLY A 187 -10.74 6.53 18.24
CA GLY A 187 -9.47 6.98 17.68
C GLY A 187 -8.93 8.21 18.44
N VAL A 188 -7.60 8.31 18.53
CA VAL A 188 -6.95 9.41 19.23
C VAL A 188 -7.23 10.72 18.51
N HIS A 189 -7.84 11.67 19.21
CA HIS A 189 -7.97 13.05 18.73
C HIS A 189 -6.59 13.70 18.70
N ARG A 190 -6.15 14.09 17.50
CA ARG A 190 -4.92 14.89 17.33
C ARG A 190 -5.28 16.18 16.57
N PRO A 191 -4.65 17.30 16.92
CA PRO A 191 -4.86 18.54 16.19
C PRO A 191 -4.44 18.35 14.72
N TYR A 192 -5.22 18.89 13.83
CA TYR A 192 -5.00 18.84 12.39
C TYR A 192 -5.24 20.19 11.75
N HIS A 193 -4.64 20.42 10.58
CA HIS A 193 -4.98 21.50 9.69
C HIS A 193 -5.90 20.97 8.58
N SER A 194 -7.03 21.65 8.37
CA SER A 194 -7.88 21.39 7.21
C SER A 194 -7.21 21.97 5.97
N LEU A 195 -7.22 21.19 4.88
CA LEU A 195 -6.76 21.61 3.56
C LEU A 195 -7.94 22.06 2.68
N MET A 196 -9.09 22.32 3.30
CA MET A 196 -10.30 22.79 2.61
C MET A 196 -10.56 24.22 3.01
N ASP A 197 -10.93 25.05 2.05
CA ASP A 197 -11.38 26.40 2.31
C ASP A 197 -12.83 26.38 2.85
N ASP A 198 -13.23 27.46 3.56
CA ASP A 198 -14.56 27.58 4.17
C ASP A 198 -15.70 27.61 3.14
N GLU A 199 -15.39 27.87 1.87
CA GLU A 199 -16.35 27.92 0.77
C GLU A 199 -16.64 26.53 0.19
N THR A 200 -15.79 25.54 0.48
CA THR A 200 -15.94 24.19 -0.06
C THR A 200 -17.11 23.46 0.63
N PRO A 201 -18.05 22.90 -0.15
CA PRO A 201 -19.15 22.14 0.40
C PRO A 201 -18.68 20.93 1.21
N LYS A 202 -19.36 20.64 2.33
CA LYS A 202 -19.06 19.47 3.18
C LYS A 202 -19.25 18.12 2.45
N SER A 203 -19.97 18.10 1.35
CA SER A 203 -20.16 16.93 0.49
C SER A 203 -19.08 16.80 -0.61
N ALA A 204 -18.07 17.65 -0.61
CA ALA A 204 -16.98 17.54 -1.56
C ALA A 204 -16.17 16.25 -1.33
N THR A 205 -15.68 15.66 -2.40
CA THR A 205 -14.76 14.53 -2.36
C THR A 205 -13.36 14.99 -2.72
N VAL A 206 -12.36 14.58 -1.95
CA VAL A 206 -10.96 14.81 -2.27
C VAL A 206 -10.36 13.46 -2.69
N GLY A 207 -10.36 13.23 -4.01
CA GLY A 207 -9.99 11.94 -4.59
C GLY A 207 -8.48 11.73 -4.73
N GLN A 208 -7.71 12.81 -4.81
CA GLN A 208 -6.24 12.75 -4.99
C GLN A 208 -5.53 13.74 -4.08
N LEU A 209 -4.35 13.33 -3.62
CA LEU A 209 -3.38 14.19 -2.97
C LEU A 209 -1.96 13.82 -3.43
N ALA A 210 -1.05 14.79 -3.42
CA ALA A 210 0.35 14.55 -3.75
C ALA A 210 1.25 15.59 -3.06
N TRP A 211 2.22 15.14 -2.27
CA TRP A 211 3.30 15.97 -1.78
C TRP A 211 4.29 16.29 -2.91
N ASN A 212 4.84 17.49 -2.91
CA ASN A 212 6.00 17.79 -3.74
C ASN A 212 7.26 17.11 -3.18
N TRP A 213 8.29 16.95 -3.98
CA TRP A 213 9.52 16.23 -3.62
C TRP A 213 10.28 16.89 -2.44
N GLY A 214 10.20 18.21 -2.34
CA GLY A 214 10.76 18.98 -1.25
C GLY A 214 9.98 18.88 0.06
N GLY A 215 8.76 18.32 0.04
CA GLY A 215 7.89 18.25 1.22
C GLY A 215 7.42 19.61 1.73
N THR A 216 7.49 20.64 0.90
CA THR A 216 7.13 22.02 1.26
C THR A 216 5.68 22.36 0.92
N ALA A 217 5.10 21.66 -0.05
CA ALA A 217 3.74 21.86 -0.52
C ALA A 217 3.04 20.54 -0.82
N ILE A 218 1.72 20.54 -0.69
CA ILE A 218 0.83 19.44 -1.03
C ILE A 218 -0.26 19.93 -1.97
N ALA A 219 -0.52 19.18 -3.04
CA ALA A 219 -1.64 19.40 -3.93
C ALA A 219 -2.78 18.43 -3.57
N ILE A 220 -4.01 18.92 -3.56
CA ILE A 220 -5.23 18.11 -3.42
C ILE A 220 -6.18 18.41 -4.56
N ALA A 221 -6.93 17.40 -5.02
CA ALA A 221 -8.01 17.56 -5.98
C ALA A 221 -9.36 17.46 -5.26
N ALA A 222 -10.09 18.57 -5.19
CA ALA A 222 -11.41 18.67 -4.60
C ALA A 222 -12.48 18.67 -5.67
N GLU A 223 -13.48 17.80 -5.52
CA GLU A 223 -14.54 17.56 -6.48
C GLU A 223 -15.90 17.80 -5.83
N TYR A 224 -16.75 18.54 -6.51
CA TYR A 224 -18.11 18.81 -6.04
C TYR A 224 -19.07 18.99 -7.21
N GLY A 225 -20.07 18.12 -7.31
CA GLY A 225 -21.02 18.13 -8.42
C GLY A 225 -20.33 17.87 -9.75
N ASP A 226 -20.42 18.84 -10.66
CA ASP A 226 -19.80 18.83 -11.99
C ASP A 226 -18.49 19.63 -12.05
N LYS A 227 -17.94 20.01 -10.90
CA LYS A 227 -16.74 20.84 -10.80
C LYS A 227 -15.62 20.12 -10.06
N ALA A 228 -14.41 20.37 -10.52
CA ALA A 228 -13.21 19.96 -9.83
C ALA A 228 -12.22 21.13 -9.78
N SER A 229 -11.46 21.21 -8.70
CA SER A 229 -10.38 22.17 -8.54
C SER A 229 -9.20 21.54 -7.83
N ILE A 230 -8.00 21.99 -8.18
CA ILE A 230 -6.77 21.59 -7.51
C ILE A 230 -6.35 22.74 -6.62
N HIS A 231 -6.14 22.43 -5.34
CA HIS A 231 -5.65 23.38 -4.35
C HIS A 231 -4.24 23.00 -3.95
N ILE A 232 -3.36 23.98 -3.86
CA ILE A 232 -1.99 23.81 -3.37
C ILE A 232 -1.89 24.47 -2.00
N TRP A 233 -1.41 23.71 -1.04
CA TRP A 233 -1.22 24.12 0.35
C TRP A 233 0.23 23.96 0.75
N ALA A 234 0.75 24.89 1.54
CA ALA A 234 2.04 24.70 2.17
C ALA A 234 1.93 23.69 3.33
N LYS A 235 3.06 23.11 3.74
CA LYS A 235 3.11 22.12 4.82
C LYS A 235 2.59 22.60 6.17
N ASP A 236 2.53 23.92 6.38
CA ASP A 236 2.00 24.56 7.59
C ASP A 236 0.47 24.76 7.55
N GLY A 237 -0.20 24.34 6.47
CA GLY A 237 -1.62 24.51 6.27
C GLY A 237 -2.04 25.85 5.68
N SER A 238 -1.09 26.70 5.23
CA SER A 238 -1.43 27.93 4.50
C SER A 238 -1.74 27.62 3.03
N HIS A 239 -2.82 28.24 2.52
CA HIS A 239 -3.21 28.11 1.12
C HIS A 239 -2.22 28.86 0.21
N VAL A 240 -1.74 28.21 -0.85
CA VAL A 240 -0.75 28.77 -1.77
C VAL A 240 -1.40 29.17 -3.11
N ASP A 241 -2.13 28.24 -3.75
CA ASP A 241 -2.70 28.46 -5.08
C ASP A 241 -3.91 27.55 -5.33
N LYS A 242 -4.70 27.88 -6.38
CA LYS A 242 -5.88 27.13 -6.80
C LYS A 242 -6.04 27.16 -8.33
N PHE A 243 -6.34 25.99 -8.91
CA PHE A 243 -6.58 25.84 -10.35
C PHE A 243 -7.91 25.11 -10.57
N ASP A 244 -8.68 25.57 -11.55
CA ASP A 244 -9.89 24.88 -11.98
C ASP A 244 -9.53 23.76 -12.96
N VAL A 245 -10.25 22.65 -12.87
CA VAL A 245 -10.16 21.50 -13.78
C VAL A 245 -11.43 21.47 -14.63
N SER A 246 -11.30 21.02 -15.88
CA SER A 246 -12.45 20.99 -16.81
C SER A 246 -13.60 20.11 -16.32
N ASP A 247 -13.32 18.84 -16.05
CA ASP A 247 -14.32 17.85 -15.62
C ASP A 247 -13.80 16.96 -14.47
N PRO A 248 -14.61 16.60 -13.49
CA PRO A 248 -14.29 15.57 -12.50
C PRO A 248 -14.46 14.15 -13.09
N PRO A 249 -13.80 13.15 -12.50
CA PRO A 249 -12.87 13.22 -11.38
C PRO A 249 -11.42 13.47 -11.83
N VAL A 250 -10.61 14.11 -10.98
CA VAL A 250 -9.17 14.11 -11.14
C VAL A 250 -8.64 12.76 -10.70
N ILE A 251 -8.08 11.98 -11.65
CA ILE A 251 -7.65 10.61 -11.37
C ILE A 251 -6.19 10.51 -10.94
N LYS A 252 -5.38 11.52 -11.24
CA LYS A 252 -3.94 11.51 -10.90
C LYS A 252 -3.38 12.92 -10.70
N LEU A 253 -2.52 13.05 -9.69
CA LEU A 253 -1.65 14.21 -9.46
C LEU A 253 -0.20 13.75 -9.36
N ARG A 254 0.74 14.48 -10.02
CA ARG A 254 2.17 14.19 -9.97
C ARG A 254 3.01 15.46 -10.06
N TRP A 255 3.82 15.74 -9.05
CA TRP A 255 4.79 16.83 -9.09
C TRP A 255 5.99 16.47 -9.97
N SER A 256 6.50 17.46 -10.69
CA SER A 256 7.78 17.34 -11.39
C SER A 256 8.94 17.22 -10.38
N PRO A 257 10.09 16.69 -10.76
CA PRO A 257 11.23 16.50 -9.85
C PRO A 257 11.77 17.78 -9.22
N SER A 258 11.62 18.90 -9.90
CA SER A 258 12.03 20.23 -9.42
C SER A 258 10.98 20.95 -8.58
N ASP A 259 9.82 20.33 -8.36
CA ASP A 259 8.65 20.96 -7.71
C ASP A 259 8.09 22.19 -8.48
N ALA A 260 8.56 22.43 -9.70
CA ALA A 260 8.17 23.58 -10.49
C ALA A 260 6.85 23.39 -11.26
N ALA A 261 6.43 22.15 -11.47
CA ALA A 261 5.22 21.83 -12.22
C ALA A 261 4.41 20.71 -11.56
N LEU A 262 3.09 20.79 -11.68
CA LEU A 262 2.14 19.78 -11.24
C LEU A 262 1.37 19.25 -12.43
N LEU A 263 1.46 17.94 -12.66
CA LEU A 263 0.68 17.21 -13.66
C LEU A 263 -0.63 16.74 -13.04
N ALA A 264 -1.75 16.95 -13.75
CA ALA A 264 -3.07 16.44 -13.40
C ALA A 264 -3.69 15.70 -14.60
N ILE A 265 -4.43 14.64 -14.34
CA ILE A 265 -5.18 13.90 -15.35
C ILE A 265 -6.65 13.89 -14.96
N ALA A 266 -7.51 14.33 -15.88
CA ALA A 266 -8.96 14.39 -15.69
C ALA A 266 -9.68 14.07 -17.01
N PRO A 267 -10.98 13.72 -16.99
CA PRO A 267 -11.78 13.61 -18.20
C PRO A 267 -11.93 14.98 -18.89
N ASP A 268 -12.19 14.95 -20.19
CA ASP A 268 -12.67 16.12 -20.93
C ASP A 268 -13.82 15.69 -21.84
N ASN A 269 -15.01 16.15 -21.49
CA ASN A 269 -16.26 15.90 -22.21
C ASN A 269 -16.71 17.13 -23.03
N SER A 270 -15.89 18.18 -23.11
CA SER A 270 -16.27 19.47 -23.69
C SER A 270 -16.60 19.40 -25.19
N ASN A 271 -16.18 18.37 -25.91
CA ASN A 271 -16.33 18.23 -27.36
C ASN A 271 -17.75 17.83 -27.83
N GLY A 272 -18.74 17.68 -26.96
CA GLY A 272 -20.17 17.53 -27.30
C GLY A 272 -20.57 16.39 -28.25
N ASN A 273 -19.63 15.64 -28.80
CA ASN A 273 -19.87 14.58 -29.80
C ASN A 273 -20.03 13.19 -29.21
N GLY A 274 -20.15 13.07 -27.89
CA GLY A 274 -20.33 11.78 -27.22
C GLY A 274 -19.06 10.93 -27.10
N ASN A 275 -17.95 11.32 -27.72
CA ASN A 275 -16.66 10.69 -27.59
C ASN A 275 -15.79 11.56 -26.66
N GLY A 276 -15.91 11.35 -25.35
CA GLY A 276 -15.04 11.97 -24.36
C GLY A 276 -13.58 11.54 -24.54
N GLY A 277 -12.70 12.17 -23.80
CA GLY A 277 -11.27 11.86 -23.81
C GLY A 277 -10.64 12.15 -22.45
N ALA A 278 -9.32 12.02 -22.40
CA ALA A 278 -8.52 12.37 -21.25
C ALA A 278 -7.79 13.70 -21.50
N LEU A 279 -7.84 14.59 -20.52
CA LEU A 279 -7.07 15.83 -20.50
C LEU A 279 -5.92 15.69 -19.52
N VAL A 280 -4.71 15.79 -20.01
CA VAL A 280 -3.50 15.90 -19.20
C VAL A 280 -3.12 17.35 -19.11
N THR A 281 -3.09 17.90 -17.92
CA THR A 281 -2.78 19.32 -17.68
C THR A 281 -1.54 19.44 -16.82
N VAL A 282 -0.64 20.33 -17.20
CA VAL A 282 0.58 20.65 -16.43
C VAL A 282 0.51 22.13 -16.01
N TYR A 283 0.48 22.34 -14.71
CA TYR A 283 0.48 23.65 -14.06
C TYR A 283 1.90 24.01 -13.63
N HIS A 284 2.38 25.18 -14.06
CA HIS A 284 3.68 25.70 -13.66
C HIS A 284 3.54 26.68 -12.49
N SER A 285 4.03 26.29 -11.32
CA SER A 285 3.85 27.05 -10.07
C SER A 285 4.48 28.43 -10.09
N LEU A 286 5.57 28.63 -10.83
CA LEU A 286 6.28 29.92 -10.91
C LEU A 286 5.66 30.92 -11.87
N THR A 287 5.02 30.45 -12.93
CA THR A 287 4.50 31.31 -14.01
C THR A 287 2.98 31.35 -14.05
N SER A 288 2.31 30.51 -13.26
CA SER A 288 0.87 30.25 -13.31
C SER A 288 0.40 29.83 -14.73
N ALA A 289 1.33 29.38 -15.57
CA ALA A 289 1.02 28.93 -16.92
C ALA A 289 0.47 27.49 -16.87
N THR A 290 -0.52 27.25 -17.71
CA THR A 290 -1.16 25.95 -17.86
C THR A 290 -0.95 25.43 -19.26
N LEU A 291 -0.41 24.22 -19.37
CA LEU A 291 -0.28 23.50 -20.64
C LEU A 291 -1.21 22.30 -20.62
N SER A 292 -1.82 21.96 -21.76
CA SER A 292 -2.75 20.83 -21.84
C SER A 292 -2.44 19.94 -23.04
N TYR A 293 -2.68 18.65 -22.86
CA TYR A 293 -2.65 17.64 -23.92
C TYR A 293 -3.92 16.83 -23.87
N PHE A 294 -4.65 16.81 -24.98
CA PHE A 294 -5.89 16.05 -25.10
C PHE A 294 -5.63 14.70 -25.77
N LEU A 295 -6.05 13.63 -25.11
CA LEU A 295 -6.03 12.27 -25.62
C LEU A 295 -7.46 11.88 -26.02
N PRO A 296 -7.80 11.87 -27.32
CA PRO A 296 -9.18 11.61 -27.78
C PRO A 296 -9.56 10.15 -27.62
N ASN A 297 -10.84 9.89 -27.40
CA ASN A 297 -11.45 8.55 -27.35
C ASN A 297 -10.87 7.62 -26.28
N HIS A 298 -10.28 8.19 -25.23
CA HIS A 298 -9.76 7.39 -24.11
C HIS A 298 -10.78 7.40 -22.95
N ASP A 299 -11.28 6.23 -22.60
CA ASP A 299 -12.22 6.05 -21.49
C ASP A 299 -11.46 5.91 -20.17
N LEU A 300 -11.33 7.03 -19.45
CA LEU A 300 -10.64 7.08 -18.15
C LEU A 300 -11.31 6.27 -17.05
N LEU A 301 -12.61 5.96 -17.16
CA LEU A 301 -13.33 5.20 -16.14
C LEU A 301 -13.02 3.71 -16.25
N ASN A 302 -12.91 3.19 -17.47
CA ASN A 302 -12.54 1.80 -17.69
C ASN A 302 -11.02 1.58 -17.75
N TRP A 303 -10.28 2.59 -18.22
CA TRP A 303 -8.83 2.53 -18.42
C TRP A 303 -8.15 3.74 -17.79
N PRO A 304 -8.01 3.78 -16.45
CA PRO A 304 -7.38 4.90 -15.76
C PRO A 304 -5.93 5.10 -16.24
N LEU A 305 -5.56 6.36 -16.49
CA LEU A 305 -4.22 6.72 -16.86
C LEU A 305 -3.33 6.93 -15.64
N ASP A 306 -2.09 6.51 -15.75
CA ASP A 306 -1.00 6.82 -14.82
C ASP A 306 0.11 7.58 -15.53
N ALA A 307 0.90 8.36 -14.79
CA ALA A 307 1.99 9.15 -15.33
C ALA A 307 3.23 9.13 -14.42
N ALA A 308 4.40 9.18 -15.05
CA ALA A 308 5.68 9.29 -14.35
C ALA A 308 6.61 10.28 -15.09
N TRP A 309 7.15 11.26 -14.36
CA TRP A 309 8.14 12.18 -14.89
C TRP A 309 9.46 11.47 -15.18
N THR A 310 10.05 11.70 -16.35
CA THR A 310 11.35 11.17 -16.78
C THR A 310 12.43 12.25 -16.86
N SER A 311 12.03 13.52 -16.89
CA SER A 311 12.89 14.69 -16.78
C SER A 311 12.07 15.87 -16.23
N GLU A 312 12.67 17.03 -16.12
CA GLU A 312 11.96 18.27 -15.74
C GLU A 312 10.85 18.66 -16.72
N THR A 313 10.99 18.22 -17.97
CA THR A 313 10.09 18.59 -19.05
C THR A 313 9.44 17.42 -19.76
N GLU A 314 9.79 16.18 -19.42
CA GLU A 314 9.26 14.99 -20.06
C GLU A 314 8.62 14.04 -19.05
N PHE A 315 7.54 13.40 -19.47
CA PHE A 315 6.86 12.37 -18.69
C PHE A 315 6.31 11.26 -19.58
N LEU A 316 6.13 10.08 -18.98
CA LEU A 316 5.40 8.96 -19.55
C LEU A 316 3.95 9.03 -19.13
N LEU A 317 3.06 8.71 -20.07
CA LEU A 317 1.62 8.54 -19.85
C LEU A 317 1.23 7.13 -20.27
N THR A 318 0.55 6.38 -19.40
CA THR A 318 0.15 5.00 -19.70
C THR A 318 -1.22 4.67 -19.12
N GLY A 319 -1.90 3.72 -19.74
CA GLY A 319 -3.20 3.15 -19.30
C GLY A 319 -3.98 2.57 -20.49
N GLY A 320 -4.58 1.39 -20.27
CA GLY A 320 -5.22 0.66 -21.36
C GLY A 320 -4.21 0.25 -22.43
N ASP A 321 -4.46 0.62 -23.67
CA ASP A 321 -3.57 0.37 -24.82
C ASP A 321 -2.59 1.51 -25.10
N VAL A 322 -2.59 2.54 -24.24
CA VAL A 322 -1.79 3.76 -24.44
C VAL A 322 -0.49 3.70 -23.64
N MET A 323 0.63 3.96 -24.30
CA MET A 323 1.89 4.35 -23.68
C MET A 323 2.57 5.41 -24.55
N LEU A 324 2.71 6.62 -24.01
CA LEU A 324 3.27 7.79 -24.68
C LEU A 324 4.38 8.41 -23.86
N SER A 325 5.43 8.90 -24.50
CA SER A 325 6.33 9.91 -23.95
C SER A 325 5.87 11.28 -24.43
N LEU A 326 5.63 12.17 -23.51
CA LEU A 326 5.17 13.54 -23.76
C LEU A 326 6.22 14.53 -23.25
N ARG A 327 6.40 15.63 -23.99
CA ARG A 327 7.34 16.69 -23.65
C ARG A 327 6.61 18.02 -23.51
N CYS A 328 6.83 18.70 -22.41
CA CYS A 328 6.42 20.07 -22.17
C CYS A 328 7.39 21.03 -22.86
N THR A 329 6.86 21.96 -23.66
CA THR A 329 7.57 23.12 -24.19
C THR A 329 7.03 24.38 -23.51
N ASP A 330 7.53 25.54 -23.84
CA ASP A 330 7.04 26.80 -23.26
C ASP A 330 5.56 27.08 -23.59
N THR A 331 5.00 26.45 -24.62
CA THR A 331 3.66 26.77 -25.13
C THR A 331 2.72 25.58 -25.27
N ALA A 332 3.22 24.34 -25.23
CA ALA A 332 2.40 23.15 -25.47
C ALA A 332 3.02 21.88 -24.91
N ILE A 333 2.20 20.86 -24.69
CA ILE A 333 2.64 19.49 -24.46
C ILE A 333 2.60 18.75 -25.81
N LEU A 334 3.72 18.19 -26.22
CA LEU A 334 3.87 17.53 -27.52
C LEU A 334 4.20 16.04 -27.33
N PRO A 335 3.63 15.14 -28.16
CA PRO A 335 4.03 13.74 -28.18
C PRO A 335 5.47 13.63 -28.71
N ASN A 336 6.32 12.95 -27.93
CA ASN A 336 7.71 12.68 -28.31
C ASN A 336 7.85 11.26 -28.89
N ARG A 337 7.22 10.27 -28.24
CA ARG A 337 7.25 8.86 -28.68
C ARG A 337 5.95 8.15 -28.31
N LYS A 338 5.50 7.29 -29.21
CA LYS A 338 4.47 6.28 -28.93
C LYS A 338 5.15 4.92 -28.83
N PHE A 339 4.82 4.18 -27.77
CA PHE A 339 5.30 2.82 -27.57
C PHE A 339 4.24 1.81 -28.04
N GLU A 340 4.70 0.64 -28.44
CA GLU A 340 3.80 -0.42 -28.89
C GLU A 340 3.16 -1.14 -27.69
N SER A 341 1.84 -1.20 -27.68
CA SER A 341 1.05 -2.03 -26.76
C SER A 341 0.96 -3.47 -27.26
N ARG A 342 0.39 -4.35 -26.46
CA ARG A 342 -0.02 -5.70 -26.87
C ARG A 342 -1.49 -5.68 -27.23
N ASP A 343 -1.88 -6.50 -28.22
CA ASP A 343 -3.27 -6.52 -28.70
C ASP A 343 -4.27 -7.04 -27.66
N ASP A 344 -3.80 -7.82 -26.69
CA ASP A 344 -4.64 -8.55 -25.74
C ASP A 344 -4.28 -8.28 -24.27
N ASP A 345 -3.54 -7.21 -23.99
CA ASP A 345 -3.09 -6.84 -22.64
C ASP A 345 -3.16 -5.32 -22.46
N THR A 346 -3.40 -4.88 -21.23
CA THR A 346 -3.56 -3.46 -20.91
C THR A 346 -2.55 -3.01 -19.86
N PHE A 347 -1.98 -1.84 -20.10
CA PHE A 347 -1.13 -1.19 -19.10
C PHE A 347 -1.97 -0.65 -17.94
N THR A 348 -1.46 -0.78 -16.72
CA THR A 348 -2.14 -0.31 -15.50
C THR A 348 -1.39 0.77 -14.76
N GLN A 349 -0.06 0.64 -14.63
CA GLN A 349 0.76 1.59 -13.88
C GLN A 349 2.08 1.85 -14.62
N VAL A 350 2.70 3.01 -14.31
CA VAL A 350 4.05 3.33 -14.75
C VAL A 350 4.88 3.90 -13.60
N ALA A 351 6.11 3.44 -13.49
CA ALA A 351 7.09 3.95 -12.53
C ALA A 351 8.44 4.19 -13.24
N TYR A 352 9.10 5.31 -12.95
CA TYR A 352 10.38 5.65 -13.52
C TYR A 352 11.48 5.68 -12.47
N ASP A 353 12.61 5.07 -12.79
CA ASP A 353 13.80 5.11 -11.94
C ASP A 353 14.85 6.06 -12.49
N TRP A 354 15.08 7.14 -11.78
CA TRP A 354 16.02 8.20 -12.12
C TRP A 354 17.49 7.75 -12.18
N ARG A 355 17.85 6.73 -11.42
CA ARG A 355 19.24 6.23 -11.36
C ARG A 355 19.60 5.34 -12.53
N SER A 356 18.76 4.37 -12.82
CA SER A 356 18.98 3.46 -13.95
C SER A 356 18.41 3.99 -15.26
N LYS A 357 17.59 5.05 -15.20
CA LYS A 357 16.86 5.63 -16.33
C LYS A 357 15.97 4.59 -17.03
N LEU A 358 15.42 3.68 -16.25
CA LEU A 358 14.48 2.67 -16.71
C LEU A 358 13.06 3.08 -16.32
N ALA A 359 12.14 2.91 -17.24
CA ALA A 359 10.72 2.90 -16.93
C ALA A 359 10.25 1.45 -16.74
N ALA A 360 9.29 1.27 -15.86
CA ALA A 360 8.61 0.00 -15.65
C ALA A 360 7.11 0.22 -15.82
N THR A 361 6.43 -0.69 -16.52
CA THR A 361 4.98 -0.72 -16.63
C THR A 361 4.44 -2.06 -16.19
N SER A 362 3.29 -2.04 -15.52
CA SER A 362 2.54 -3.22 -15.12
C SER A 362 1.34 -3.44 -16.03
N SER A 363 0.81 -4.66 -16.05
CA SER A 363 -0.36 -5.01 -16.85
C SER A 363 -1.39 -5.86 -16.12
N ASP A 364 -2.60 -5.93 -16.67
CA ASP A 364 -3.69 -6.78 -16.19
C ASP A 364 -3.41 -8.28 -16.31
N LYS A 365 -2.52 -8.67 -17.22
CA LYS A 365 -2.13 -10.07 -17.42
C LYS A 365 -0.86 -10.47 -16.68
N GLY A 366 -0.42 -9.64 -15.75
CA GLY A 366 0.73 -9.96 -14.90
C GLY A 366 2.08 -9.78 -15.58
N ILE A 367 2.15 -8.96 -16.63
CA ILE A 367 3.40 -8.68 -17.32
C ILE A 367 4.04 -7.41 -16.73
N LEU A 368 5.30 -7.53 -16.36
CA LEU A 368 6.17 -6.40 -16.05
C LEU A 368 7.04 -6.10 -17.27
N ASP A 369 6.87 -4.91 -17.85
CA ASP A 369 7.74 -4.44 -18.93
C ASP A 369 8.74 -3.43 -18.40
N LEU A 370 9.99 -3.59 -18.79
CA LEU A 370 11.08 -2.66 -18.52
C LEU A 370 11.50 -1.99 -19.83
N TRP A 371 11.55 -0.65 -19.80
CA TRP A 371 11.83 0.18 -20.96
C TRP A 371 13.07 1.02 -20.73
N ASP A 372 14.01 0.99 -21.66
CA ASP A 372 15.20 1.84 -21.63
C ASP A 372 14.95 3.22 -22.26
N GLU A 373 15.95 4.10 -22.21
CA GLU A 373 15.88 5.45 -22.82
C GLU A 373 15.64 5.40 -24.34
N ASN A 374 16.04 4.31 -25.00
CA ASN A 374 15.82 4.12 -26.44
C ASN A 374 14.40 3.58 -26.73
N GLY A 375 13.63 3.24 -25.71
CA GLY A 375 12.31 2.65 -25.82
C GLY A 375 12.34 1.17 -26.17
N GLN A 376 13.47 0.48 -25.90
CA GLN A 376 13.54 -0.96 -26.03
C GLN A 376 12.84 -1.63 -24.84
N ARG A 377 11.96 -2.55 -25.14
CA ARG A 377 11.17 -3.29 -24.16
C ARG A 377 11.80 -4.62 -23.81
N ARG A 378 11.87 -4.93 -22.52
CA ARG A 378 12.13 -6.28 -21.99
C ARG A 378 10.96 -6.68 -21.08
N SER A 379 10.35 -7.83 -21.37
CA SER A 379 9.12 -8.28 -20.73
C SER A 379 9.40 -9.43 -19.78
N ILE A 380 8.78 -9.39 -18.62
CA ILE A 380 8.82 -10.45 -17.60
C ILE A 380 7.38 -10.88 -17.33
N THR A 381 7.07 -12.17 -17.47
CA THR A 381 5.82 -12.73 -16.95
C THR A 381 5.98 -12.87 -15.44
N ALA A 382 5.57 -11.83 -14.72
CA ALA A 382 5.80 -11.72 -13.30
C ALA A 382 4.75 -12.46 -12.46
N HIS A 383 3.48 -12.29 -12.81
CA HIS A 383 2.34 -12.81 -12.05
C HIS A 383 1.39 -13.62 -12.93
N SER A 384 0.58 -14.47 -12.30
CA SER A 384 -0.48 -15.23 -13.00
C SER A 384 -1.82 -14.46 -13.08
N GLY A 385 -1.92 -13.32 -12.46
CA GLY A 385 -3.03 -12.37 -12.47
C GLY A 385 -2.54 -10.94 -12.66
N ALA A 386 -3.42 -9.96 -12.51
CA ALA A 386 -3.09 -8.55 -12.66
C ALA A 386 -1.99 -8.12 -11.66
N ILE A 387 -1.09 -7.23 -12.10
CA ILE A 387 -0.16 -6.55 -11.20
C ILE A 387 -0.91 -5.38 -10.57
N THR A 388 -1.14 -5.46 -9.29
CA THR A 388 -1.89 -4.47 -8.51
C THR A 388 -1.01 -3.37 -7.94
N ALA A 389 0.28 -3.66 -7.74
CA ALA A 389 1.23 -2.71 -7.17
C ALA A 389 2.61 -2.83 -7.84
N LEU A 390 3.23 -1.67 -8.08
CA LEU A 390 4.54 -1.55 -8.75
C LEU A 390 5.35 -0.45 -8.07
N GLN A 391 6.56 -0.77 -7.58
CA GLN A 391 7.42 0.21 -6.95
C GLN A 391 8.91 -0.10 -7.14
N TRP A 392 9.69 0.90 -7.55
CA TRP A 392 11.15 0.83 -7.50
C TRP A 392 11.64 0.91 -6.05
N GLN A 393 12.67 0.12 -5.73
CA GLN A 393 13.34 0.22 -4.44
C GLN A 393 13.96 1.62 -4.31
N PRO A 394 13.61 2.42 -3.29
CA PRO A 394 14.31 3.66 -3.01
C PRO A 394 15.78 3.38 -2.67
N LEU A 395 16.66 4.27 -3.10
CA LEU A 395 18.08 4.19 -2.76
C LEU A 395 18.50 5.53 -2.16
N PRO A 396 19.10 5.55 -0.97
CA PRO A 396 19.65 6.75 -0.38
C PRO A 396 20.64 7.44 -1.33
N ALA A 397 20.69 8.77 -1.29
CA ALA A 397 21.54 9.55 -2.19
C ALA A 397 23.03 9.14 -2.12
N ASP A 398 23.50 8.80 -0.92
CA ASP A 398 24.88 8.43 -0.63
C ASP A 398 25.20 6.95 -0.84
N SER A 399 24.17 6.12 -1.13
CA SER A 399 24.39 4.69 -1.40
C SER A 399 24.82 4.47 -2.84
N SER A 400 25.93 3.79 -3.04
CA SER A 400 26.28 3.20 -4.33
C SER A 400 25.75 1.77 -4.33
N PRO A 401 24.63 1.48 -5.01
CA PRO A 401 24.19 0.11 -5.17
C PRO A 401 25.27 -0.64 -5.97
N PRO A 402 25.35 -1.96 -5.82
CA PRO A 402 26.17 -2.77 -6.73
C PRO A 402 25.87 -2.39 -8.18
N GLU A 403 26.87 -2.20 -9.01
CA GLU A 403 26.68 -1.79 -10.42
C GLU A 403 25.71 -2.72 -11.17
N ASP A 404 25.60 -3.95 -10.72
CA ASP A 404 24.80 -5.02 -11.30
C ASP A 404 23.42 -5.18 -10.65
N GLU A 405 23.00 -4.27 -9.76
CA GLU A 405 21.71 -4.44 -9.08
C GLU A 405 20.83 -3.20 -9.14
N ARG A 406 19.58 -3.40 -9.55
CA ARG A 406 18.51 -2.41 -9.44
C ARG A 406 17.18 -3.12 -9.21
N LEU A 407 16.62 -2.94 -8.03
CA LEU A 407 15.45 -3.72 -7.61
C LEU A 407 14.14 -2.99 -7.86
N ILE A 408 13.15 -3.77 -8.28
CA ILE A 408 11.76 -3.36 -8.44
C ILE A 408 10.85 -4.43 -7.83
N ALA A 409 9.85 -4.00 -7.08
CA ALA A 409 8.85 -4.88 -6.51
C ALA A 409 7.54 -4.81 -7.29
N THR A 410 6.90 -5.97 -7.44
CA THR A 410 5.54 -6.13 -7.97
C THR A 410 4.70 -6.91 -6.97
N GLY A 411 3.45 -6.49 -6.79
CA GLY A 411 2.42 -7.22 -6.06
C GLY A 411 1.29 -7.59 -7.01
N GLY A 412 0.68 -8.75 -6.86
CA GLY A 412 -0.34 -9.24 -7.78
C GLY A 412 -1.57 -9.86 -7.13
N ASP A 413 -2.58 -10.09 -7.97
CA ASP A 413 -3.83 -10.79 -7.61
C ASP A 413 -3.58 -12.26 -7.25
N ASP A 414 -2.43 -12.81 -7.65
CA ASP A 414 -2.00 -14.17 -7.30
C ASP A 414 -1.43 -14.30 -5.88
N CYS A 415 -1.66 -13.30 -5.04
CA CYS A 415 -1.23 -13.24 -3.64
C CYS A 415 0.29 -13.22 -3.45
N ALA A 416 1.05 -12.87 -4.49
CA ALA A 416 2.51 -12.85 -4.46
C ALA A 416 3.07 -11.42 -4.48
N ILE A 417 4.20 -11.25 -3.81
CA ILE A 417 5.08 -10.09 -3.95
C ILE A 417 6.41 -10.59 -4.47
N LEU A 418 6.86 -10.03 -5.59
CA LEU A 418 8.09 -10.42 -6.25
C LEU A 418 9.05 -9.23 -6.31
N ILE A 419 10.31 -9.47 -5.99
CA ILE A 419 11.38 -8.48 -6.15
C ILE A 419 12.30 -8.92 -7.28
N TRP A 420 12.38 -8.10 -8.31
CA TRP A 420 13.14 -8.35 -9.52
C TRP A 420 14.40 -7.51 -9.58
N ASN A 421 15.46 -8.05 -10.19
CA ASN A 421 16.61 -7.24 -10.58
C ASN A 421 16.42 -6.78 -12.03
N ALA A 422 16.08 -5.52 -12.23
CA ALA A 422 15.82 -4.93 -13.55
C ALA A 422 17.05 -4.95 -14.50
N LYS A 423 18.26 -5.10 -13.96
CA LYS A 423 19.47 -5.29 -14.77
C LYS A 423 19.52 -6.66 -15.45
N PHE A 424 18.92 -7.67 -14.83
CA PHE A 424 18.89 -9.06 -15.29
C PHE A 424 17.45 -9.61 -15.29
N PRO A 425 16.58 -9.10 -16.18
CA PRO A 425 15.16 -9.47 -16.20
C PRO A 425 14.88 -10.93 -16.54
N ASP A 426 15.83 -11.60 -17.19
CA ASP A 426 15.72 -13.03 -17.57
C ASP A 426 16.02 -13.98 -16.40
N GLN A 427 16.48 -13.45 -15.27
CA GLN A 427 16.74 -14.24 -14.08
C GLN A 427 15.47 -14.40 -13.24
N LYS A 428 15.49 -15.39 -12.33
CA LYS A 428 14.45 -15.54 -11.33
C LYS A 428 14.36 -14.32 -10.43
N PRO A 429 13.18 -14.04 -9.84
CA PRO A 429 13.06 -12.97 -8.87
C PRO A 429 14.04 -13.20 -7.70
N LYS A 430 14.61 -12.11 -7.20
CA LYS A 430 15.52 -12.13 -6.03
C LYS A 430 14.80 -12.56 -4.76
N SER A 431 13.55 -12.16 -4.62
CA SER A 431 12.70 -12.51 -3.50
C SER A 431 11.29 -12.84 -3.99
N TYR A 432 10.69 -13.80 -3.31
CA TYR A 432 9.32 -14.26 -3.55
C TYR A 432 8.63 -14.41 -2.21
N PHE A 433 7.60 -13.61 -1.98
CA PHE A 433 6.79 -13.64 -0.77
C PHE A 433 5.35 -13.95 -1.14
N THR A 434 4.66 -14.71 -0.31
CA THR A 434 3.23 -15.02 -0.48
C THR A 434 2.43 -14.54 0.71
N MET A 435 1.23 -14.08 0.44
CA MET A 435 0.24 -13.70 1.43
C MET A 435 -1.03 -14.55 1.28
N GLU A 436 -1.97 -14.39 2.20
CA GLU A 436 -3.19 -15.20 2.24
C GLU A 436 -4.24 -14.79 1.20
N SER A 437 -4.15 -13.57 0.69
CA SER A 437 -5.10 -13.00 -0.26
C SER A 437 -4.40 -12.02 -1.22
N PRO A 438 -5.08 -11.53 -2.27
CA PRO A 438 -4.51 -10.61 -3.25
C PRO A 438 -3.80 -9.42 -2.63
N ILE A 439 -2.69 -9.02 -3.22
CA ILE A 439 -1.93 -7.86 -2.78
C ILE A 439 -2.66 -6.59 -3.22
N VAL A 440 -2.96 -5.71 -2.28
CA VAL A 440 -3.60 -4.41 -2.56
C VAL A 440 -2.59 -3.26 -2.60
N ALA A 441 -1.47 -3.39 -1.90
CA ALA A 441 -0.41 -2.37 -1.92
C ALA A 441 0.94 -2.96 -1.53
N VAL A 442 2.02 -2.38 -2.06
CA VAL A 442 3.40 -2.60 -1.59
C VAL A 442 4.07 -1.26 -1.34
N SER A 443 4.94 -1.20 -0.33
CA SER A 443 5.66 0.03 -0.02
C SER A 443 7.03 -0.28 0.58
N PHE A 444 8.09 0.22 -0.06
CA PHE A 444 9.45 0.17 0.50
C PHE A 444 9.63 1.27 1.55
N THR A 445 10.44 0.99 2.57
CA THR A 445 10.98 2.06 3.42
C THR A 445 11.85 3.01 2.59
N PRO A 446 11.98 4.31 2.95
CA PRO A 446 12.74 5.30 2.16
C PRO A 446 14.21 4.94 1.92
N ASP A 447 14.80 4.14 2.80
CA ASP A 447 16.17 3.60 2.62
C ASP A 447 16.23 2.31 1.80
N GLY A 448 15.06 1.77 1.37
CA GLY A 448 14.95 0.54 0.61
C GLY A 448 15.31 -0.74 1.38
N ALA A 449 15.52 -0.66 2.71
CA ALA A 449 15.95 -1.81 3.50
C ALA A 449 14.81 -2.79 3.82
N PHE A 450 13.58 -2.31 3.91
CA PHE A 450 12.39 -3.12 4.16
C PHE A 450 11.31 -2.88 3.12
N ILE A 451 10.44 -3.86 2.95
CA ILE A 451 9.23 -3.77 2.13
C ILE A 451 8.04 -4.23 2.95
N ALA A 452 6.97 -3.44 2.93
CA ALA A 452 5.67 -3.82 3.45
C ALA A 452 4.76 -4.25 2.29
N GLY A 453 4.06 -5.36 2.46
CA GLY A 453 2.98 -5.80 1.59
C GLY A 453 1.69 -5.83 2.36
N ALA A 454 0.61 -5.32 1.76
CA ALA A 454 -0.72 -5.30 2.34
C ALA A 454 -1.70 -6.09 1.49
N THR A 455 -2.55 -6.82 2.18
CA THR A 455 -3.81 -7.38 1.68
C THR A 455 -4.97 -6.63 2.35
N ALA A 456 -6.20 -6.96 2.02
CA ALA A 456 -7.37 -6.38 2.69
C ALA A 456 -7.38 -6.59 4.22
N GLY A 457 -6.75 -7.65 4.73
CA GLY A 457 -6.78 -8.03 6.15
C GLY A 457 -5.46 -7.95 6.90
N HIS A 458 -4.33 -8.00 6.21
CA HIS A 458 -3.01 -8.17 6.81
C HIS A 458 -1.94 -7.31 6.18
N ILE A 459 -0.95 -6.93 6.97
CA ILE A 459 0.30 -6.32 6.51
C ILE A 459 1.44 -7.19 7.03
N LEU A 460 2.36 -7.53 6.12
CA LEU A 460 3.61 -8.19 6.47
C LEU A 460 4.78 -7.30 6.03
N ILE A 461 5.84 -7.30 6.84
CA ILE A 461 7.04 -6.49 6.58
C ILE A 461 8.24 -7.43 6.49
N TRP A 462 8.97 -7.36 5.38
CA TRP A 462 10.19 -8.15 5.14
C TRP A 462 11.40 -7.25 5.01
N LYS A 463 12.56 -7.79 5.39
CA LYS A 463 13.85 -7.18 5.07
C LYS A 463 14.27 -7.59 3.66
N VAL A 464 14.62 -6.63 2.85
CA VAL A 464 15.01 -6.85 1.45
C VAL A 464 16.36 -7.58 1.39
N GLY A 465 16.42 -8.66 0.59
CA GLY A 465 17.64 -9.45 0.41
C GLY A 465 17.93 -10.48 1.50
N GLU A 466 17.13 -10.55 2.55
CA GLU A 466 17.19 -11.59 3.57
C GLU A 466 16.07 -12.63 3.40
N HIS A 467 15.85 -13.44 4.42
CA HIS A 467 14.94 -14.59 4.39
C HIS A 467 13.51 -14.27 3.99
N THR A 468 12.78 -15.31 3.57
CA THR A 468 11.34 -15.25 3.23
C THR A 468 10.42 -15.02 4.44
N MET A 469 10.95 -15.16 5.67
CA MET A 469 10.20 -14.90 6.89
C MET A 469 9.99 -13.40 7.10
N PRO A 470 8.75 -12.95 7.38
CA PRO A 470 8.50 -11.55 7.70
C PRO A 470 9.15 -11.17 9.05
N ARG A 471 9.63 -9.95 9.15
CA ARG A 471 10.15 -9.38 10.41
C ARG A 471 9.02 -8.94 11.32
N ALA A 472 7.94 -8.45 10.74
CA ALA A 472 6.79 -8.00 11.48
C ALA A 472 5.48 -8.29 10.74
N SER A 473 4.41 -8.37 11.50
CA SER A 473 3.05 -8.59 11.03
C SER A 473 2.08 -7.64 11.74
N TRP A 474 1.04 -7.27 11.03
CA TRP A 474 -0.09 -6.54 11.55
C TRP A 474 -1.38 -7.10 10.96
N SER A 475 -2.39 -7.30 11.80
CA SER A 475 -3.69 -7.84 11.38
C SER A 475 -4.78 -6.82 11.61
N ARG A 476 -5.64 -6.63 10.61
CA ARG A 476 -6.83 -5.77 10.69
C ARG A 476 -7.82 -6.29 11.72
N ALA A 477 -8.13 -7.58 11.67
CA ALA A 477 -9.01 -8.25 12.62
C ALA A 477 -8.19 -9.09 13.63
N PRO A 478 -8.53 -9.16 14.91
CA PRO A 478 -9.75 -8.65 15.55
C PRO A 478 -9.60 -7.24 16.16
N HIS A 479 -8.86 -6.35 15.54
CA HIS A 479 -8.56 -5.04 16.13
C HIS A 479 -9.85 -4.23 16.34
N PRO A 480 -10.13 -3.71 17.57
CA PRO A 480 -11.38 -3.02 17.88
C PRO A 480 -11.62 -1.79 17.01
N GLY A 481 -10.54 -1.10 16.57
CA GLY A 481 -10.60 0.06 15.69
C GLY A 481 -11.13 -0.23 14.29
N TRP A 482 -11.13 -1.51 13.85
CA TRP A 482 -11.61 -1.95 12.55
C TRP A 482 -12.93 -2.72 12.60
N LEU A 483 -13.48 -2.96 13.78
CA LEU A 483 -14.78 -3.61 13.88
C LEU A 483 -15.81 -2.74 13.18
N SER A 484 -16.29 -3.21 12.03
CA SER A 484 -17.44 -2.63 11.37
C SER A 484 -18.67 -2.83 12.25
N PRO A 485 -19.59 -1.84 12.34
CA PRO A 485 -20.84 -2.00 13.10
C PRO A 485 -21.74 -3.11 12.55
N LYS A 486 -21.47 -3.61 11.36
CA LYS A 486 -22.28 -4.64 10.67
C LYS A 486 -21.48 -5.94 10.57
N ALA A 487 -21.50 -6.74 11.62
CA ALA A 487 -20.93 -8.09 11.62
C ALA A 487 -21.66 -9.08 10.68
N ASN A 488 -22.69 -8.68 9.94
CA ASN A 488 -23.54 -9.51 9.09
C ASN A 488 -23.74 -8.98 7.65
N SER A 489 -22.98 -8.01 7.20
CA SER A 489 -23.01 -7.61 5.80
C SER A 489 -22.06 -8.49 4.98
N GLU A 490 -22.51 -8.86 3.78
CA GLU A 490 -21.72 -9.52 2.74
C GLU A 490 -20.36 -8.81 2.55
N PRO A 491 -19.31 -9.52 2.01
CA PRO A 491 -18.02 -8.90 1.78
C PRO A 491 -18.25 -7.59 1.01
N GLU A 492 -18.10 -6.47 1.74
CA GLU A 492 -18.28 -5.16 1.17
C GLU A 492 -17.22 -4.98 0.08
N GLU A 493 -17.69 -4.46 -1.03
CA GLU A 493 -16.97 -4.06 -2.23
C GLU A 493 -15.57 -3.54 -1.93
N GLU A 494 -14.66 -3.87 -2.82
CA GLU A 494 -13.23 -3.59 -2.76
C GLU A 494 -12.92 -2.21 -2.19
N ASP A 495 -12.42 -2.20 -0.96
CA ASP A 495 -11.98 -0.99 -0.27
C ASP A 495 -10.78 -0.37 -0.99
N GLU A 496 -10.73 0.94 -1.14
CA GLU A 496 -9.47 1.59 -1.51
C GLU A 496 -8.49 1.50 -0.33
N HIS A 497 -7.31 0.96 -0.58
CA HIS A 497 -6.27 0.77 0.41
C HIS A 497 -5.11 1.75 0.17
N CYS A 498 -4.66 2.39 1.24
CA CYS A 498 -3.48 3.24 1.21
C CYS A 498 -2.40 2.66 2.13
N LEU A 499 -1.16 2.62 1.65
CA LEU A 499 -0.01 2.13 2.42
C LEU A 499 1.20 3.00 2.13
N CYS A 500 1.76 3.66 3.14
CA CYS A 500 2.94 4.52 2.95
C CYS A 500 3.79 4.62 4.21
N TRP A 501 5.11 4.66 4.03
CA TRP A 501 6.08 4.88 5.11
C TRP A 501 6.34 6.36 5.35
N ASP A 502 6.64 6.71 6.60
CA ASP A 502 7.20 8.02 6.93
C ASP A 502 8.64 8.18 6.39
N ALA A 503 9.14 9.41 6.36
CA ALA A 503 10.45 9.72 5.78
C ALA A 503 11.64 8.98 6.44
N ASP A 504 11.47 8.46 7.64
CA ASP A 504 12.50 7.68 8.35
C ASP A 504 12.30 6.16 8.27
N GLY A 505 11.17 5.70 7.70
CA GLY A 505 10.80 4.30 7.62
C GLY A 505 10.60 3.63 9.00
N GLN A 506 10.11 4.40 9.97
CA GLN A 506 9.81 3.91 11.32
C GLN A 506 8.31 3.85 11.61
N ARG A 507 7.50 4.50 10.79
CA ARG A 507 6.04 4.48 10.90
C ARG A 507 5.42 4.19 9.55
N LEU A 508 4.46 3.28 9.57
CA LEU A 508 3.66 2.90 8.43
C LEU A 508 2.24 3.44 8.62
N ALA A 509 1.74 4.21 7.68
CA ALA A 509 0.33 4.55 7.62
C ALA A 509 -0.40 3.53 6.75
N TYR A 510 -1.51 3.02 7.27
CA TYR A 510 -2.43 2.15 6.53
C TYR A 510 -3.85 2.68 6.68
N GLY A 511 -4.50 2.89 5.56
CA GLY A 511 -5.85 3.40 5.50
C GLY A 511 -6.76 2.55 4.65
N ALA A 512 -7.98 2.31 5.12
CA ALA A 512 -9.07 1.69 4.37
C ALA A 512 -10.40 2.12 4.97
N ASN A 513 -11.43 2.29 4.13
CA ASN A 513 -12.74 2.75 4.55
C ASN A 513 -12.66 4.04 5.41
N SER A 514 -13.27 4.05 6.57
CA SER A 514 -13.29 5.19 7.48
C SER A 514 -12.21 5.11 8.58
N ARG A 515 -11.09 4.45 8.31
CA ARG A 515 -10.03 4.21 9.29
C ARG A 515 -8.65 4.57 8.74
N LEU A 516 -7.84 5.16 9.58
CA LEU A 516 -6.43 5.46 9.33
C LEU A 516 -5.59 5.02 10.53
N ALA A 517 -4.78 4.00 10.33
CA ALA A 517 -3.85 3.47 11.32
C ALA A 517 -2.44 4.03 11.09
N VAL A 518 -1.77 4.41 12.16
CA VAL A 518 -0.34 4.71 12.21
C VAL A 518 0.32 3.64 13.04
N ILE A 519 1.16 2.83 12.41
CA ILE A 519 1.78 1.63 12.97
C ILE A 519 3.26 1.93 13.18
N ASN A 520 3.76 1.84 14.41
CA ASN A 520 5.18 2.01 14.70
C ASN A 520 5.93 0.71 14.39
N PHE A 521 7.05 0.83 13.71
CA PHE A 521 7.92 -0.28 13.35
C PHE A 521 9.33 -0.04 13.88
N SER A 522 9.80 -0.91 14.77
CA SER A 522 11.19 -0.91 15.26
C SER A 522 12.04 -1.83 14.40
N ARG A 523 13.11 -1.29 13.82
CA ARG A 523 14.03 -2.00 12.92
C ARG A 523 14.94 -2.98 13.65
#